data_e78cae7860dfacc23553715f468a86a3
#
_entry.id   e78cae7860dfacc23553715f468a86a3
#
_cell.length_a   1.000
_cell.length_b   1.000
_cell.length_c   1.000
_cell.angle_alpha   90.00
_cell.angle_beta   90.00
_cell.angle_gamma   90.00
#
_symmetry.space_group_name_H-M   'P 1'
#
loop_
_entity.id
_entity.type
_entity.pdbx_description
1 polymer ?
#
loop_
_entity_poly.entity_id
_entity_poly.type
_entity_poly.pdbx_seq_one_letter_code
_entity_poly.pdbx_strand_id
1 'polypeptide(L)'
;MASRKNAAHYQRQFRSRMREQGLVKKEIWILPEHADRLRDIERQLRQTLSNEHSYKQPGTIIMTQPESVWTIKNLYQALAIDPLFTNGDAIINLVDGTEPCLEITMTEFGDLPIYLTVAGEQIVADVVLWPLSMVKDTQTLNDEVLRTHKLFPLSTISLDRFPDGSEYYTIFGALSSASSLQNIVQEVETLAANAIKATEAYGSHLTSESVA
;
A
#
# COMPACT_ATOMS: atom_id res chain seq x y z
N MET A 1 -13.81 -18.75 12.03
CA MET A 1 -12.57 -18.00 11.69
C MET A 1 -12.90 -17.14 10.50
N ALA A 2 -12.73 -15.83 10.55
CA ALA A 2 -12.93 -14.97 9.39
C ALA A 2 -11.82 -15.27 8.38
N SER A 3 -12.18 -15.61 7.13
CA SER A 3 -11.23 -15.79 6.04
C SER A 3 -10.48 -14.46 5.83
N ARG A 4 -9.14 -14.48 5.86
CA ARG A 4 -8.35 -13.30 5.52
C ARG A 4 -8.64 -12.93 4.07
N LYS A 5 -9.10 -11.71 3.85
CA LYS A 5 -9.32 -11.16 2.52
C LYS A 5 -7.95 -11.00 1.83
N ASN A 6 -7.83 -11.39 0.56
CA ASN A 6 -6.59 -11.25 -0.22
C ASN A 6 -6.58 -9.96 -1.06
N ALA A 7 -5.43 -9.60 -1.64
CA ALA A 7 -5.29 -8.40 -2.45
C ALA A 7 -6.25 -8.36 -3.65
N ALA A 8 -6.60 -9.52 -4.24
CA ALA A 8 -7.58 -9.59 -5.32
C ALA A 8 -8.99 -9.16 -4.86
N HIS A 9 -9.35 -9.43 -3.60
CA HIS A 9 -10.59 -8.92 -3.02
C HIS A 9 -10.58 -7.40 -2.95
N TYR A 10 -9.51 -6.81 -2.42
CA TYR A 10 -9.37 -5.34 -2.30
C TYR A 10 -9.30 -4.66 -3.66
N GLN A 11 -8.62 -5.26 -4.64
CA GLN A 11 -8.61 -4.76 -6.01
C GLN A 11 -10.01 -4.72 -6.62
N ARG A 12 -10.83 -5.80 -6.45
CA ARG A 12 -12.21 -5.82 -6.93
C ARG A 12 -13.05 -4.74 -6.26
N GLN A 13 -12.91 -4.59 -4.95
CA GLN A 13 -13.61 -3.57 -4.16
C GLN A 13 -13.21 -2.16 -4.58
N PHE A 14 -11.92 -1.89 -4.78
CA PHE A 14 -11.41 -0.64 -5.31
C PHE A 14 -12.01 -0.30 -6.67
N ARG A 15 -11.96 -1.24 -7.63
CA ARG A 15 -12.53 -1.03 -8.97
C ARG A 15 -14.05 -0.82 -8.94
N SER A 16 -14.78 -1.53 -8.08
CA SER A 16 -16.23 -1.35 -7.90
C SER A 16 -16.53 0.06 -7.40
N ARG A 17 -15.84 0.48 -6.33
CA ARG A 17 -16.00 1.81 -5.73
C ARG A 17 -15.72 2.93 -6.75
N MET A 18 -14.63 2.81 -7.53
CA MET A 18 -14.32 3.81 -8.57
C MET A 18 -15.42 3.91 -9.63
N ARG A 19 -15.98 2.78 -10.07
CA ARG A 19 -17.09 2.76 -11.04
C ARG A 19 -18.38 3.33 -10.46
N GLU A 20 -18.70 3.02 -9.21
CA GLU A 20 -19.87 3.54 -8.50
C GLU A 20 -19.82 5.07 -8.34
N GLN A 21 -18.62 5.62 -8.21
CA GLN A 21 -18.35 7.06 -8.21
C GLN A 21 -18.36 7.69 -9.62
N GLY A 22 -18.62 6.91 -10.67
CA GLY A 22 -18.64 7.37 -12.05
C GLY A 22 -17.25 7.60 -12.65
N LEU A 23 -16.18 7.16 -11.98
CA LEU A 23 -14.81 7.32 -12.46
C LEU A 23 -14.48 6.31 -13.56
N VAL A 24 -13.69 6.75 -14.55
CA VAL A 24 -13.26 5.94 -15.69
C VAL A 24 -11.73 5.85 -15.66
N LYS A 25 -11.19 4.63 -15.70
CA LYS A 25 -9.74 4.44 -15.81
C LYS A 25 -9.24 4.99 -17.15
N LYS A 26 -8.23 5.86 -17.10
CA LYS A 26 -7.46 6.33 -18.25
C LYS A 26 -5.98 6.05 -18.02
N GLU A 27 -5.28 5.63 -19.06
CA GLU A 27 -3.84 5.43 -19.05
C GLU A 27 -3.19 6.50 -19.91
N ILE A 28 -2.15 7.14 -19.37
CA ILE A 28 -1.39 8.18 -20.07
C ILE A 28 0.10 7.90 -19.96
N TRP A 29 0.85 8.28 -20.99
CA TRP A 29 2.31 8.23 -20.99
C TRP A 29 2.84 9.59 -20.56
N ILE A 30 3.74 9.62 -19.56
CA ILE A 30 4.37 10.84 -19.04
C ILE A 30 5.87 10.64 -18.89
N LEU A 31 6.60 11.74 -18.81
CA LEU A 31 8.01 11.70 -18.42
C LEU A 31 8.11 11.38 -16.93
N PRO A 32 9.13 10.59 -16.50
CA PRO A 32 9.29 10.20 -15.11
C PRO A 32 9.30 11.36 -14.11
N GLU A 33 9.87 12.52 -14.52
CA GLU A 33 9.93 13.75 -13.72
C GLU A 33 8.57 14.38 -13.42
N HIS A 34 7.50 13.95 -14.11
CA HIS A 34 6.14 14.45 -13.91
C HIS A 34 5.25 13.50 -13.10
N ALA A 35 5.81 12.38 -12.59
CA ALA A 35 5.04 11.37 -11.90
C ALA A 35 4.31 11.92 -10.67
N ASP A 36 4.98 12.73 -9.84
CA ASP A 36 4.40 13.33 -8.64
C ASP A 36 3.31 14.35 -9.01
N ARG A 37 3.56 15.20 -10.00
CA ARG A 37 2.56 16.14 -10.49
C ARG A 37 1.32 15.46 -11.03
N LEU A 38 1.48 14.31 -11.71
CA LEU A 38 0.35 13.54 -12.20
C LEU A 38 -0.48 12.98 -11.03
N ARG A 39 0.17 12.48 -9.99
CA ARG A 39 -0.49 11.95 -8.78
C ARG A 39 -1.37 13.02 -8.12
N ASP A 40 -0.86 14.24 -7.99
CA ASP A 40 -1.64 15.36 -7.44
C ASP A 40 -2.84 15.72 -8.31
N ILE A 41 -2.66 15.75 -9.64
CA ILE A 41 -3.74 15.99 -10.60
C ILE A 41 -4.79 14.87 -10.52
N GLU A 42 -4.35 13.61 -10.44
CA GLU A 42 -5.24 12.46 -10.32
C GLU A 42 -6.09 12.52 -9.05
N ARG A 43 -5.48 12.90 -7.92
CA ARG A 43 -6.19 13.12 -6.65
C ARG A 43 -7.24 14.23 -6.80
N GLN A 44 -6.91 15.35 -7.45
CA GLN A 44 -7.86 16.45 -7.71
C GLN A 44 -9.00 16.02 -8.63
N LEU A 45 -8.74 15.22 -9.66
CA LEU A 45 -9.76 14.73 -10.59
C LEU A 45 -10.73 13.72 -9.98
N ARG A 46 -10.36 13.08 -8.87
CA ARG A 46 -11.25 12.18 -8.11
C ARG A 46 -12.19 12.94 -7.17
N GLN A 47 -11.86 14.18 -6.81
CA GLN A 47 -12.71 15.01 -5.98
C GLN A 47 -13.83 15.59 -6.84
N THR A 48 -15.08 15.44 -6.41
CA THR A 48 -16.23 16.11 -7.03
C THR A 48 -16.06 17.62 -6.93
N LEU A 49 -16.42 18.35 -8.01
CA LEU A 49 -16.30 19.82 -8.15
C LEU A 49 -17.12 20.65 -7.12
N SER A 50 -17.39 20.15 -5.95
CA SER A 50 -18.24 20.77 -4.93
C SER A 50 -17.48 21.55 -3.85
N ASN A 51 -16.23 21.94 -4.07
CA ASN A 51 -15.60 22.93 -3.20
C ASN A 51 -14.68 23.87 -3.98
N GLU A 52 -15.09 25.12 -4.01
CA GLU A 52 -14.36 26.26 -4.56
C GLU A 52 -12.97 26.41 -3.88
N HIS A 53 -11.96 26.50 -4.72
CA HIS A 53 -10.69 27.22 -4.58
C HIS A 53 -10.21 27.58 -3.18
N SER A 54 -9.27 26.80 -2.69
CA SER A 54 -8.20 27.35 -1.88
C SER A 54 -6.87 26.81 -2.39
N TYR A 55 -6.24 27.54 -3.31
CA TYR A 55 -4.82 27.38 -3.63
C TYR A 55 -4.03 27.80 -2.39
N LYS A 56 -3.76 26.87 -1.48
CA LYS A 56 -2.69 27.06 -0.51
C LYS A 56 -1.38 26.90 -1.25
N GLN A 57 -0.60 27.98 -1.30
CA GLN A 57 0.81 27.94 -1.70
C GLN A 57 1.52 26.86 -0.87
N PRO A 58 2.50 26.14 -1.45
CA PRO A 58 3.30 25.20 -0.70
C PRO A 58 4.03 25.95 0.40
N GLY A 59 3.56 25.78 1.63
CA GLY A 59 4.29 26.23 2.81
C GLY A 59 5.63 25.51 2.84
N THR A 60 6.66 26.24 3.15
CA THR A 60 7.99 25.73 3.38
C THR A 60 7.92 24.56 4.37
N ILE A 61 8.07 23.35 3.88
CA ILE A 61 8.16 22.15 4.71
C ILE A 61 9.49 22.28 5.43
N ILE A 62 9.44 22.62 6.72
CA ILE A 62 10.60 22.47 7.60
C ILE A 62 10.82 20.96 7.69
N MET A 63 11.81 20.46 6.96
CA MET A 63 12.31 19.09 7.12
C MET A 63 12.91 18.97 8.52
N THR A 64 12.11 18.63 9.50
CA THR A 64 12.61 18.08 10.75
C THR A 64 13.04 16.64 10.45
N GLN A 65 14.33 16.45 10.19
CA GLN A 65 14.91 15.12 10.27
C GLN A 65 14.72 14.62 11.70
N PRO A 66 14.22 13.39 11.90
CA PRO A 66 14.15 12.85 13.26
C PRO A 66 15.58 12.73 13.79
N GLU A 67 15.87 13.42 14.89
CA GLU A 67 17.13 13.26 15.64
C GLU A 67 17.22 11.88 16.32
N SER A 68 16.16 11.07 16.20
CA SER A 68 16.04 9.74 16.82
C SER A 68 15.39 8.73 15.87
N VAL A 69 15.79 7.49 16.05
CA VAL A 69 15.22 6.30 15.38
C VAL A 69 13.74 6.18 15.73
N TRP A 70 12.90 5.86 14.73
CA TRP A 70 11.48 5.64 14.97
C TRP A 70 11.24 4.44 15.89
N THR A 71 10.29 4.60 16.77
CA THR A 71 9.62 3.52 17.49
C THR A 71 8.18 3.44 16.99
N ILE A 72 7.53 2.30 17.18
CA ILE A 72 6.15 2.14 16.71
C ILE A 72 5.21 3.22 17.28
N LYS A 73 5.42 3.62 18.52
CA LYS A 73 4.57 4.61 19.22
C LYS A 73 4.75 6.03 18.68
N ASN A 74 6.01 6.48 18.53
CA ASN A 74 6.25 7.85 18.05
C ASN A 74 5.95 7.95 16.55
N LEU A 75 6.11 6.86 15.78
CA LEU A 75 5.70 6.79 14.38
C LEU A 75 4.17 6.87 14.26
N TYR A 76 3.41 6.14 15.10
CA TYR A 76 1.96 6.27 15.15
C TYR A 76 1.51 7.72 15.38
N GLN A 77 2.10 8.38 16.38
CA GLN A 77 1.76 9.78 16.69
C GLN A 77 2.05 10.74 15.54
N ALA A 78 3.16 10.53 14.84
CA ALA A 78 3.55 11.37 13.72
C ALA A 78 2.67 11.12 12.48
N LEU A 79 2.36 9.87 12.18
CA LEU A 79 1.48 9.51 11.07
C LEU A 79 0.05 9.97 11.30
N ALA A 80 -0.48 9.87 12.52
CA ALA A 80 -1.86 10.24 12.83
C ALA A 80 -2.21 11.71 12.53
N ILE A 81 -1.21 12.59 12.43
CA ILE A 81 -1.41 14.02 12.08
C ILE A 81 -1.04 14.34 10.62
N ASP A 82 -0.58 13.34 9.87
CA ASP A 82 -0.25 13.51 8.44
C ASP A 82 -1.53 13.67 7.60
N PRO A 83 -1.49 14.45 6.51
CA PRO A 83 -2.62 14.64 5.61
C PRO A 83 -3.26 13.35 5.08
N LEU A 84 -2.48 12.29 4.83
CA LEU A 84 -2.98 10.99 4.40
C LEU A 84 -4.06 10.44 5.35
N PHE A 85 -3.89 10.66 6.66
CA PHE A 85 -4.79 10.15 7.70
C PHE A 85 -5.84 11.19 8.10
N THR A 86 -5.47 12.46 8.20
CA THR A 86 -6.42 13.52 8.60
C THR A 86 -7.44 13.85 7.54
N ASN A 87 -7.15 13.61 6.26
CA ASN A 87 -8.11 13.75 5.16
C ASN A 87 -9.03 12.53 5.00
N GLY A 88 -8.72 11.42 5.67
CA GLY A 88 -9.48 10.17 5.57
C GLY A 88 -9.11 9.28 4.38
N ASP A 89 -7.98 9.56 3.70
CA ASP A 89 -7.46 8.73 2.60
C ASP A 89 -6.92 7.39 3.14
N ALA A 90 -6.54 7.35 4.42
CA ALA A 90 -6.18 6.15 5.16
C ALA A 90 -6.64 6.23 6.63
N ILE A 91 -6.79 5.06 7.27
CA ILE A 91 -7.07 4.92 8.69
C ILE A 91 -5.89 4.19 9.33
N ILE A 92 -5.44 4.64 10.49
CA ILE A 92 -4.32 4.04 11.21
C ILE A 92 -4.76 3.55 12.58
N ASN A 93 -4.37 2.31 12.92
CA ASN A 93 -4.60 1.68 14.22
C ASN A 93 -3.28 1.14 14.77
N LEU A 94 -3.05 1.35 16.06
CA LEU A 94 -1.97 0.68 16.76
C LEU A 94 -2.48 -0.68 17.24
N VAL A 95 -1.82 -1.75 16.78
CA VAL A 95 -2.10 -3.13 17.22
C VAL A 95 -1.07 -3.49 18.28
N ASP A 96 -1.51 -3.59 19.52
CA ASP A 96 -0.68 -3.99 20.66
C ASP A 96 -0.47 -5.51 20.66
N GLY A 97 0.72 -5.96 21.07
CA GLY A 97 1.07 -7.37 21.16
C GLY A 97 2.53 -7.56 21.55
N THR A 98 3.00 -8.80 21.44
CA THR A 98 4.42 -9.14 21.65
C THR A 98 5.32 -8.39 20.65
N GLU A 99 4.83 -8.25 19.43
CA GLU A 99 5.41 -7.44 18.37
C GLU A 99 4.36 -6.42 17.92
N PRO A 100 4.37 -5.20 18.49
CA PRO A 100 3.38 -4.19 18.13
C PRO A 100 3.59 -3.72 16.70
N CYS A 101 2.49 -3.50 15.98
CA CYS A 101 2.51 -3.01 14.60
C CYS A 101 1.43 -1.92 14.40
N LEU A 102 1.55 -1.19 13.29
CA LEU A 102 0.49 -0.32 12.81
C LEU A 102 -0.27 -1.04 11.71
N GLU A 103 -1.58 -1.08 11.84
CA GLU A 103 -2.49 -1.47 10.78
C GLU A 103 -2.97 -0.19 10.09
N ILE A 104 -2.61 -0.03 8.83
CA ILE A 104 -3.00 1.09 7.99
C ILE A 104 -4.00 0.58 6.96
N THR A 105 -5.23 1.09 7.01
CA THR A 105 -6.26 0.75 6.03
C THR A 105 -6.32 1.83 4.98
N MET A 106 -5.90 1.52 3.76
CA MET A 106 -5.89 2.44 2.62
C MET A 106 -7.28 2.50 1.99
N THR A 107 -8.06 3.54 2.33
CA THR A 107 -9.48 3.65 1.94
C THR A 107 -9.64 3.81 0.43
N GLU A 108 -8.79 4.59 -0.23
CA GLU A 108 -8.82 4.76 -1.69
C GLU A 108 -8.50 3.47 -2.45
N PHE A 109 -7.82 2.51 -1.82
CA PHE A 109 -7.43 1.21 -2.41
C PHE A 109 -8.39 0.06 -2.03
N GLY A 110 -9.66 0.39 -1.70
CA GLY A 110 -10.68 -0.61 -1.37
C GLY A 110 -10.55 -1.16 0.05
N ASP A 111 -10.09 -0.34 0.97
CA ASP A 111 -9.79 -0.67 2.36
C ASP A 111 -8.64 -1.70 2.49
N LEU A 112 -7.63 -1.58 1.61
CA LEU A 112 -6.46 -2.44 1.61
C LEU A 112 -5.67 -2.29 2.92
N PRO A 113 -5.48 -3.36 3.71
CA PRO A 113 -4.66 -3.29 4.92
C PRO A 113 -3.18 -3.38 4.59
N ILE A 114 -2.39 -2.49 5.19
CA ILE A 114 -0.93 -2.50 5.23
C ILE A 114 -0.52 -2.66 6.69
N TYR A 115 0.40 -3.57 6.95
CA TYR A 115 0.97 -3.77 8.29
C TYR A 115 2.37 -3.17 8.31
N LEU A 116 2.60 -2.22 9.22
CA LEU A 116 3.88 -1.54 9.35
C LEU A 116 4.48 -1.85 10.72
N THR A 117 5.71 -2.36 10.70
CA THR A 117 6.47 -2.73 11.89
C THR A 117 7.78 -1.96 11.96
N VAL A 118 8.28 -1.75 13.18
CA VAL A 118 9.63 -1.21 13.43
C VAL A 118 10.45 -2.30 14.10
N ALA A 119 11.38 -2.87 13.36
CA ALA A 119 12.22 -3.99 13.79
C ALA A 119 13.70 -3.56 13.80
N GLY A 120 14.20 -3.14 14.94
CA GLY A 120 15.57 -2.65 15.09
C GLY A 120 15.82 -1.39 14.23
N GLU A 121 16.72 -1.50 13.26
CA GLU A 121 17.08 -0.39 12.36
C GLU A 121 16.20 -0.29 11.12
N GLN A 122 15.14 -1.09 11.02
CA GLN A 122 14.27 -1.14 9.86
C GLN A 122 12.82 -0.82 10.22
N ILE A 123 12.14 -0.19 9.26
CA ILE A 123 10.69 -0.13 9.17
C ILE A 123 10.31 -1.02 8.00
N VAL A 124 9.41 -1.97 8.23
CA VAL A 124 8.90 -2.85 7.18
C VAL A 124 7.40 -2.62 7.06
N ALA A 125 6.95 -2.39 5.84
CA ALA A 125 5.53 -2.29 5.50
C ALA A 125 5.15 -3.47 4.61
N ASP A 126 4.11 -4.22 4.98
CA ASP A 126 3.68 -5.47 4.34
C ASP A 126 2.23 -5.44 3.92
N VAL A 127 1.95 -6.04 2.76
CA VAL A 127 0.60 -6.34 2.27
C VAL A 127 0.49 -7.80 1.90
N VAL A 128 -0.53 -8.48 2.40
CA VAL A 128 -0.84 -9.86 1.99
C VAL A 128 -1.51 -9.85 0.63
N LEU A 129 -0.93 -10.52 -0.37
CA LEU A 129 -1.45 -10.61 -1.73
C LEU A 129 -2.47 -11.75 -1.86
N TRP A 130 -2.01 -13.00 -1.89
CA TRP A 130 -2.85 -14.19 -2.06
C TRP A 130 -2.21 -15.41 -1.39
N PRO A 131 -3.01 -16.39 -0.98
CA PRO A 131 -2.49 -17.63 -0.43
C PRO A 131 -1.83 -18.48 -1.53
N LEU A 132 -0.80 -19.24 -1.14
CA LEU A 132 -0.10 -20.17 -2.02
C LEU A 132 -1.07 -21.17 -2.67
N SER A 133 -2.12 -21.58 -1.98
CA SER A 133 -3.15 -22.52 -2.47
C SER A 133 -3.94 -22.01 -3.67
N MET A 134 -3.93 -20.70 -3.93
CA MET A 134 -4.59 -20.12 -5.12
C MET A 134 -3.68 -20.11 -6.36
N VAL A 135 -2.42 -20.48 -6.23
CA VAL A 135 -1.46 -20.46 -7.35
C VAL A 135 -1.56 -21.76 -8.13
N LYS A 136 -1.79 -21.68 -9.45
CA LYS A 136 -1.89 -22.85 -10.35
C LYS A 136 -0.58 -23.60 -10.48
N ASP A 137 0.52 -22.86 -10.67
CA ASP A 137 1.87 -23.38 -10.81
C ASP A 137 2.84 -22.43 -10.11
N THR A 138 3.26 -22.85 -8.94
CA THR A 138 4.16 -22.10 -8.06
C THR A 138 5.53 -21.86 -8.71
N GLN A 139 6.07 -22.85 -9.44
CA GLN A 139 7.39 -22.73 -10.06
C GLN A 139 7.37 -21.66 -11.16
N THR A 140 6.37 -21.68 -12.01
CA THR A 140 6.20 -20.69 -13.08
C THR A 140 5.99 -19.29 -12.51
N LEU A 141 5.13 -19.14 -11.49
CA LEU A 141 4.91 -17.83 -10.85
C LEU A 141 6.19 -17.31 -10.18
N ASN A 142 6.92 -18.16 -9.46
CA ASN A 142 8.16 -17.74 -8.79
C ASN A 142 9.22 -17.29 -9.79
N ASP A 143 9.40 -17.99 -10.92
CA ASP A 143 10.33 -17.57 -11.98
C ASP A 143 9.94 -16.20 -12.55
N GLU A 144 8.66 -15.99 -12.81
CA GLU A 144 8.17 -14.70 -13.31
C GLU A 144 8.33 -13.58 -12.29
N VAL A 145 7.97 -13.79 -11.03
CA VAL A 145 8.16 -12.83 -9.94
C VAL A 145 9.63 -12.44 -9.81
N LEU A 146 10.55 -13.42 -9.78
CA LEU A 146 11.99 -13.15 -9.66
C LEU A 146 12.54 -12.34 -10.85
N ARG A 147 11.95 -12.45 -12.03
CA ARG A 147 12.37 -11.68 -13.21
C ARG A 147 11.77 -10.28 -13.27
N THR A 148 10.59 -10.08 -12.68
CA THR A 148 9.77 -8.89 -12.90
C THR A 148 9.53 -8.05 -11.66
N HIS A 149 9.80 -8.52 -10.42
CA HIS A 149 9.52 -7.78 -9.19
C HIS A 149 10.14 -6.38 -9.15
N LYS A 150 11.31 -6.19 -9.76
CA LYS A 150 11.97 -4.87 -9.85
C LYS A 150 11.20 -3.83 -10.68
N LEU A 151 10.12 -4.22 -11.36
CA LEU A 151 9.19 -3.31 -12.01
C LEU A 151 8.19 -2.68 -11.03
N PHE A 152 8.17 -3.15 -9.77
CA PHE A 152 7.44 -2.53 -8.67
C PHE A 152 8.40 -1.66 -7.86
N PRO A 153 8.40 -0.31 -8.06
CA PRO A 153 9.33 0.58 -7.37
C PRO A 153 9.19 0.44 -5.86
N LEU A 154 10.33 0.39 -5.14
CA LEU A 154 10.44 0.32 -3.68
C LEU A 154 9.84 -0.95 -3.06
N SER A 155 9.25 -1.85 -3.82
CA SER A 155 8.57 -3.03 -3.28
C SER A 155 9.20 -4.33 -3.79
N THR A 156 9.12 -5.36 -2.95
CA THR A 156 9.58 -6.72 -3.24
C THR A 156 8.49 -7.71 -2.88
N ILE A 157 8.40 -8.82 -3.62
CA ILE A 157 7.44 -9.89 -3.33
C ILE A 157 8.16 -11.03 -2.61
N SER A 158 7.55 -11.54 -1.53
CA SER A 158 8.01 -12.71 -0.79
C SER A 158 6.93 -13.79 -0.69
N LEU A 159 7.34 -14.95 -0.24
CA LEU A 159 6.45 -16.06 0.13
C LEU A 159 6.68 -16.33 1.62
N ASP A 160 5.69 -16.00 2.43
CA ASP A 160 5.79 -16.05 3.88
C ASP A 160 4.94 -17.16 4.46
N ARG A 161 5.46 -17.80 5.51
CA ARG A 161 4.73 -18.79 6.30
C ARG A 161 4.22 -18.16 7.58
N PHE A 162 2.92 -18.24 7.80
CA PHE A 162 2.28 -17.73 9.01
C PHE A 162 2.30 -18.77 10.14
N PRO A 163 2.10 -18.35 11.42
CA PRO A 163 2.16 -19.25 12.57
C PRO A 163 1.16 -20.41 12.53
N ASP A 164 0.06 -20.28 11.80
CA ASP A 164 -0.93 -21.33 11.58
C ASP A 164 -0.53 -22.34 10.50
N GLY A 165 0.69 -22.18 9.93
CA GLY A 165 1.23 -23.01 8.85
C GLY A 165 0.75 -22.63 7.45
N SER A 166 -0.13 -21.66 7.31
CA SER A 166 -0.55 -21.15 6.00
C SER A 166 0.57 -20.36 5.32
N GLU A 167 0.63 -20.43 3.99
CA GLU A 167 1.63 -19.71 3.18
C GLU A 167 0.95 -18.73 2.26
N TYR A 168 1.50 -17.51 2.21
CA TYR A 168 0.96 -16.41 1.40
C TYR A 168 2.09 -15.71 0.64
N TYR A 169 1.80 -15.30 -0.57
CA TYR A 169 2.59 -14.27 -1.22
C TYR A 169 2.26 -12.93 -0.56
N THR A 170 3.30 -12.19 -0.23
CA THR A 170 3.22 -10.83 0.31
C THR A 170 4.00 -9.87 -0.58
N ILE A 171 3.68 -8.60 -0.54
CA ILE A 171 4.50 -7.55 -1.12
C ILE A 171 4.86 -6.58 -0.01
N PHE A 172 6.14 -6.25 0.08
CA PHE A 172 6.65 -5.42 1.17
C PHE A 172 7.64 -4.38 0.67
N GLY A 173 7.79 -3.32 1.46
CA GLY A 173 8.85 -2.35 1.37
C GLY A 173 9.61 -2.24 2.69
N ALA A 174 10.88 -1.90 2.63
CA ALA A 174 11.73 -1.75 3.80
C ALA A 174 12.48 -0.42 3.75
N LEU A 175 12.44 0.31 4.87
CA LEU A 175 13.10 1.59 5.06
C LEU A 175 14.00 1.54 6.31
N SER A 176 14.98 2.45 6.36
CA SER A 176 15.69 2.70 7.61
C SER A 176 14.74 3.27 8.67
N SER A 177 14.88 2.83 9.92
CA SER A 177 14.16 3.43 11.04
C SER A 177 14.53 4.90 11.32
N ALA A 178 15.54 5.43 10.62
CA ALA A 178 15.89 6.84 10.59
C ALA A 178 15.34 7.60 9.38
N SER A 179 14.48 6.96 8.55
CA SER A 179 13.85 7.61 7.39
C SER A 179 12.95 8.76 7.81
N SER A 180 12.83 9.78 6.94
CA SER A 180 11.88 10.87 7.17
C SER A 180 10.44 10.38 7.16
N LEU A 181 9.55 11.06 7.88
CA LEU A 181 8.11 10.75 7.86
C LEU A 181 7.55 10.77 6.44
N GLN A 182 7.97 11.73 5.63
CA GLN A 182 7.55 11.85 4.23
C GLN A 182 7.92 10.61 3.41
N ASN A 183 9.13 10.05 3.59
CA ASN A 183 9.53 8.83 2.90
C ASN A 183 8.69 7.62 3.34
N ILE A 184 8.32 7.56 4.63
CA ILE A 184 7.47 6.49 5.16
C ILE A 184 6.06 6.58 4.58
N VAL A 185 5.47 7.78 4.52
CA VAL A 185 4.17 8.01 3.90
C VAL A 185 4.19 7.63 2.42
N GLN A 186 5.22 8.06 1.69
CA GLN A 186 5.39 7.71 0.28
C GLN A 186 5.54 6.21 0.06
N GLU A 187 6.24 5.50 0.96
CA GLU A 187 6.36 4.04 0.92
C GLU A 187 4.99 3.37 1.06
N VAL A 188 4.20 3.80 2.04
CA VAL A 188 2.84 3.27 2.27
C VAL A 188 1.95 3.47 1.04
N GLU A 189 1.93 4.66 0.45
CA GLU A 189 1.15 4.95 -0.77
C GLU A 189 1.65 4.12 -1.97
N THR A 190 2.97 4.02 -2.14
CA THR A 190 3.58 3.26 -3.23
C THR A 190 3.30 1.77 -3.10
N LEU A 191 3.40 1.23 -1.89
CA LEU A 191 3.14 -0.17 -1.60
C LEU A 191 1.67 -0.53 -1.87
N ALA A 192 0.72 0.34 -1.47
CA ALA A 192 -0.70 0.15 -1.79
C ALA A 192 -0.94 0.06 -3.31
N ALA A 193 -0.38 1.00 -4.06
CA ALA A 193 -0.49 1.01 -5.51
C ALA A 193 0.16 -0.23 -6.16
N ASN A 194 1.31 -0.66 -5.65
CA ASN A 194 2.03 -1.84 -6.14
C ASN A 194 1.30 -3.14 -5.81
N ALA A 195 0.64 -3.26 -4.66
CA ALA A 195 -0.19 -4.42 -4.33
C ALA A 195 -1.34 -4.62 -5.34
N ILE A 196 -2.00 -3.54 -5.73
CA ILE A 196 -3.04 -3.59 -6.78
C ILE A 196 -2.45 -4.00 -8.13
N LYS A 197 -1.33 -3.38 -8.53
CA LYS A 197 -0.63 -3.71 -9.79
C LYS A 197 -0.13 -5.15 -9.82
N ALA A 198 0.43 -5.67 -8.70
CA ALA A 198 0.89 -7.05 -8.60
C ALA A 198 -0.26 -8.03 -8.82
N THR A 199 -1.43 -7.75 -8.24
CA THR A 199 -2.63 -8.57 -8.44
C THR A 199 -3.10 -8.54 -9.91
N GLU A 200 -2.95 -7.42 -10.60
CA GLU A 200 -3.25 -7.32 -12.04
C GLU A 200 -2.23 -8.11 -12.88
N ALA A 201 -0.93 -7.93 -12.59
CA ALA A 201 0.15 -8.52 -13.37
C ALA A 201 0.17 -10.05 -13.27
N TYR A 202 -0.01 -10.59 -12.06
CA TYR A 202 0.09 -12.03 -11.81
C TYR A 202 -1.26 -12.76 -11.72
N GLY A 203 -2.38 -12.06 -11.95
CA GLY A 203 -3.72 -12.61 -11.82
C GLY A 203 -3.99 -13.83 -12.71
N SER A 204 -3.32 -13.97 -13.86
CA SER A 204 -3.43 -15.11 -14.75
C SER A 204 -2.92 -16.43 -14.16
N HIS A 205 -1.99 -16.35 -13.18
CA HIS A 205 -1.44 -17.50 -12.46
C HIS A 205 -2.33 -17.99 -11.33
N LEU A 206 -3.36 -17.22 -10.98
CA LEU A 206 -4.26 -17.58 -9.88
C LEU A 206 -5.45 -18.37 -10.37
N THR A 207 -5.92 -19.31 -9.54
CA THR A 207 -7.20 -20.00 -9.75
C THR A 207 -8.34 -19.00 -9.58
N SER A 208 -9.39 -19.14 -10.39
CA SER A 208 -10.63 -18.40 -10.14
C SER A 208 -11.18 -18.85 -8.80
N GLU A 209 -11.37 -17.94 -7.83
CA GLU A 209 -12.21 -18.27 -6.68
C GLU A 209 -13.61 -18.60 -7.24
N SER A 210 -14.01 -19.84 -7.11
CA SER A 210 -15.43 -20.16 -7.18
C SER A 210 -16.07 -19.43 -6.00
N VAL A 211 -16.85 -18.40 -6.31
CA VAL A 211 -17.69 -17.69 -5.35
C VAL A 211 -18.67 -18.72 -4.81
N ALA A 212 -18.39 -19.23 -3.62
CA ALA A 212 -19.35 -19.99 -2.81
C ALA A 212 -20.06 -19.05 -1.86
#